data_df6ae0c33883a740ed960359b1367da1
#
_entry.id   df6ae0c33883a740ed960359b1367da1
#
_cell.length_a   1.000
_cell.length_b   1.000
_cell.length_c   1.000
_cell.angle_alpha   90.00
_cell.angle_beta   90.00
_cell.angle_gamma   90.00
#
_symmetry.space_group_name_H-M   'P 1'
#
loop_
_entity.id
_entity.type
_entity.pdbx_description
1 polymer ?
#
loop_
_entity_poly.entity_id
_entity_poly.type
_entity_poly.pdbx_seq_one_letter_code
_entity_poly.pdbx_strand_id
1 'polypeptide(L)'
;MTNISAYIILIVAVVLGTASNGFAKGAQGFTLLLPSVITAVTIVGCMYTLSIVMKTIPVGITYASFAGLCIIATTIVGMYKFKQIPDLYTMIGLALIIAGVLIVNLLGKAN
;
A
#
# COMPACT_ATOMS: atom_id res chain seq x y z
N MET A 1 -14.78 -16.22 4.45
CA MET A 1 -14.67 -14.81 4.10
C MET A 1 -14.93 -14.66 2.60
N THR A 2 -15.74 -13.69 2.21
CA THR A 2 -16.06 -13.46 0.81
C THR A 2 -14.96 -12.58 0.16
N ASN A 3 -14.94 -12.59 -1.19
CA ASN A 3 -13.97 -11.73 -1.90
C ASN A 3 -14.21 -10.25 -1.60
N ILE A 4 -15.47 -9.83 -1.45
CA ILE A 4 -15.81 -8.45 -1.11
C ILE A 4 -15.24 -8.09 0.27
N SER A 5 -15.42 -8.98 1.26
CA SER A 5 -14.85 -8.75 2.59
C SER A 5 -13.33 -8.67 2.54
N ALA A 6 -12.68 -9.54 1.74
CA ALA A 6 -11.24 -9.52 1.58
C ALA A 6 -10.75 -8.19 1.01
N TYR A 7 -11.44 -7.63 0.01
CA TYR A 7 -11.05 -6.35 -0.59
C TYR A 7 -11.29 -5.18 0.36
N ILE A 8 -12.35 -5.23 1.19
CA ILE A 8 -12.56 -4.20 2.21
C ILE A 8 -11.41 -4.22 3.23
N ILE A 9 -11.01 -5.40 3.68
CA ILE A 9 -9.88 -5.56 4.60
C ILE A 9 -8.58 -5.10 3.92
N LEU A 10 -8.44 -5.36 2.63
CA LEU A 10 -7.28 -4.90 1.85
C LEU A 10 -7.20 -3.37 1.85
N ILE A 11 -8.34 -2.68 1.71
CA ILE A 11 -8.36 -1.22 1.77
C ILE A 11 -7.90 -0.71 3.13
N VAL A 12 -8.29 -1.38 4.21
CA VAL A 12 -7.81 -1.04 5.56
C VAL A 12 -6.28 -1.19 5.61
N ALA A 13 -5.74 -2.28 5.05
CA ALA A 13 -4.30 -2.48 4.98
C ALA A 13 -3.61 -1.37 4.18
N VAL A 14 -4.21 -0.94 3.07
CA VAL A 14 -3.66 0.15 2.25
C VAL A 14 -3.60 1.45 3.06
N VAL A 15 -4.64 1.77 3.82
CA VAL A 15 -4.65 2.96 4.67
C VAL A 15 -3.52 2.89 5.71
N LEU A 16 -3.38 1.74 6.36
CA LEU A 16 -2.31 1.55 7.35
C LEU A 16 -0.93 1.64 6.72
N GLY A 17 -0.74 1.03 5.54
CA GLY A 17 0.54 1.07 4.84
C GLY A 17 0.90 2.47 4.38
N THR A 18 -0.08 3.23 3.88
CA THR A 18 0.13 4.61 3.46
C THR A 18 0.50 5.49 4.66
N ALA A 19 -0.21 5.33 5.78
CA ALA A 19 0.13 6.05 7.01
C ALA A 19 1.55 5.70 7.48
N SER A 20 1.90 4.41 7.43
CA SER A 20 3.23 3.94 7.80
C SER A 20 4.30 4.61 6.94
N ASN A 21 4.08 4.70 5.61
CA ASN A 21 5.02 5.36 4.71
C ASN A 21 5.19 6.84 5.05
N GLY A 22 4.10 7.54 5.36
CA GLY A 22 4.15 8.94 5.73
C GLY A 22 4.91 9.18 7.03
N PHE A 23 4.64 8.36 8.05
CA PHE A 23 5.35 8.48 9.32
C PHE A 23 6.80 8.02 9.22
N ALA A 24 7.09 7.04 8.35
CA ALA A 24 8.46 6.61 8.09
C ALA A 24 9.30 7.77 7.53
N LYS A 25 8.73 8.55 6.61
CA LYS A 25 9.41 9.75 6.11
C LYS A 25 9.64 10.76 7.24
N GLY A 26 8.64 10.99 8.07
CA GLY A 26 8.75 11.92 9.20
C GLY A 26 9.69 11.44 10.30
N ALA A 27 10.01 10.14 10.34
CA ALA A 27 10.91 9.58 11.34
C ALA A 27 12.38 9.91 11.11
N GLN A 28 12.72 10.42 9.93
CA GLN A 28 14.10 10.81 9.58
C GLN A 28 15.11 9.70 9.88
N GLY A 29 14.88 8.53 9.26
CA GLY A 29 15.74 7.37 9.45
C GLY A 29 15.59 6.72 10.83
N PHE A 30 14.41 6.84 11.43
CA PHE A 30 14.10 6.31 12.76
C PHE A 30 14.93 6.99 13.86
N THR A 31 15.28 8.26 13.65
CA THR A 31 15.96 9.05 14.67
C THR A 31 14.97 9.77 15.60
N LEU A 32 13.72 9.97 15.15
CA LEU A 32 12.69 10.61 15.97
C LEU A 32 11.79 9.53 16.57
N LEU A 33 11.65 9.56 17.89
CA LEU A 33 10.98 8.46 18.63
C LEU A 33 9.51 8.32 18.26
N LEU A 34 8.73 9.41 18.30
CA LEU A 34 7.28 9.32 18.10
C LEU A 34 6.91 8.83 16.69
N PRO A 35 7.41 9.43 15.60
CA PRO A 35 7.12 8.91 14.27
C PRO A 35 7.64 7.48 14.06
N SER A 36 8.75 7.12 14.66
CA SER A 36 9.30 5.77 14.55
C SER A 36 8.37 4.73 15.18
N VAL A 37 7.85 5.02 16.38
CA VAL A 37 6.92 4.13 17.07
C VAL A 37 5.61 4.00 16.28
N ILE A 38 5.08 5.11 15.78
CA ILE A 38 3.85 5.08 14.98
C ILE A 38 4.05 4.27 13.71
N THR A 39 5.19 4.43 13.04
CA THR A 39 5.53 3.64 11.85
C THR A 39 5.56 2.15 12.19
N ALA A 40 6.22 1.76 13.26
CA ALA A 40 6.30 0.36 13.66
C ALA A 40 4.93 -0.24 13.95
N VAL A 41 4.10 0.48 14.71
CA VAL A 41 2.75 0.02 15.06
C VAL A 41 1.88 -0.12 13.81
N THR A 42 1.91 0.87 12.92
CA THR A 42 1.07 0.84 11.72
C THR A 42 1.50 -0.25 10.75
N ILE A 43 2.81 -0.50 10.60
CA ILE A 43 3.26 -1.55 9.68
C ILE A 43 2.94 -2.95 10.22
N VAL A 44 3.02 -3.16 11.53
CA VAL A 44 2.62 -4.43 12.13
C VAL A 44 1.12 -4.67 11.92
N GLY A 45 0.29 -3.66 12.17
CA GLY A 45 -1.14 -3.74 11.92
C GLY A 45 -1.46 -3.98 10.45
N CYS A 46 -0.73 -3.33 9.55
CA CYS A 46 -0.86 -3.52 8.11
C CYS A 46 -0.58 -4.98 7.72
N MET A 47 0.52 -5.55 8.18
CA MET A 47 0.87 -6.93 7.85
C MET A 47 -0.11 -7.92 8.44
N TYR A 48 -0.60 -7.66 9.65
CA TYR A 48 -1.66 -8.48 10.25
C TYR A 48 -2.91 -8.49 9.36
N THR A 49 -3.33 -7.31 8.91
CA THR A 49 -4.52 -7.16 8.06
C THR A 49 -4.31 -7.89 6.72
N LEU A 50 -3.12 -7.74 6.12
CA LEU A 50 -2.80 -8.43 4.87
C LEU A 50 -2.81 -9.94 5.04
N SER A 51 -2.36 -10.46 6.17
CA SER A 51 -2.36 -11.91 6.41
C SER A 51 -3.78 -12.48 6.40
N ILE A 52 -4.75 -11.70 6.87
CA ILE A 52 -6.16 -12.10 6.81
C ILE A 52 -6.65 -12.13 5.37
N VAL A 53 -6.30 -11.13 4.56
CA VAL A 53 -6.67 -11.07 3.14
C VAL A 53 -6.09 -12.28 2.38
N MET A 54 -4.88 -12.68 2.72
CA MET A 54 -4.20 -13.79 2.07
C MET A 54 -4.85 -15.15 2.30
N LYS A 55 -5.78 -15.25 3.24
CA LYS A 55 -6.58 -16.46 3.42
C LYS A 55 -7.58 -16.69 2.29
N THR A 56 -8.00 -15.64 1.60
CA THR A 56 -9.01 -15.69 0.54
C THR A 56 -8.40 -15.40 -0.82
N ILE A 57 -7.50 -14.43 -0.91
CA ILE A 57 -6.87 -13.99 -2.16
C ILE A 57 -5.44 -14.51 -2.20
N PRO A 58 -4.96 -15.04 -3.33
CA PRO A 58 -3.57 -15.53 -3.43
C PRO A 58 -2.55 -14.48 -3.00
N VAL A 59 -1.46 -14.91 -2.39
CA VAL A 59 -0.45 -14.04 -1.80
C VAL A 59 0.09 -13.04 -2.81
N GLY A 60 0.42 -13.50 -4.02
CA GLY A 60 0.97 -12.61 -5.05
C GLY A 60 -0.01 -11.53 -5.47
N ILE A 61 -1.28 -11.90 -5.65
CA ILE A 61 -2.32 -10.95 -6.04
C ILE A 61 -2.60 -9.98 -4.90
N THR A 62 -2.66 -10.47 -3.66
CA THR A 62 -2.87 -9.62 -2.49
C THR A 62 -1.77 -8.57 -2.37
N TYR A 63 -0.52 -9.00 -2.44
CA TYR A 63 0.59 -8.07 -2.26
C TYR A 63 0.74 -7.11 -3.43
N ALA A 64 0.52 -7.57 -4.66
CA ALA A 64 0.56 -6.69 -5.83
C ALA A 64 -0.49 -5.60 -5.73
N SER A 65 -1.71 -5.97 -5.34
CA SER A 65 -2.80 -5.01 -5.16
C SER A 65 -2.50 -4.02 -4.04
N PHE A 66 -2.04 -4.53 -2.91
CA PHE A 66 -1.65 -3.69 -1.77
C PHE A 66 -0.55 -2.71 -2.15
N ALA A 67 0.53 -3.21 -2.75
CA ALA A 67 1.67 -2.37 -3.11
C ALA A 67 1.28 -1.32 -4.13
N GLY A 68 0.51 -1.70 -5.15
CA GLY A 68 0.06 -0.76 -6.18
C GLY A 68 -0.81 0.35 -5.60
N LEU A 69 -1.78 -0.01 -4.79
CA LEU A 69 -2.66 0.98 -4.16
C LEU A 69 -1.91 1.86 -3.16
N CYS A 70 -0.97 1.28 -2.40
CA CYS A 70 -0.13 2.07 -1.49
C CYS A 70 0.76 3.05 -2.24
N ILE A 71 1.32 2.65 -3.37
CA ILE A 71 2.16 3.53 -4.18
C ILE A 71 1.35 4.73 -4.64
N ILE A 72 0.13 4.51 -5.14
CA ILE A 72 -0.74 5.59 -5.60
C ILE A 72 -1.10 6.50 -4.42
N ALA A 73 -1.55 5.92 -3.32
CA ALA A 73 -1.97 6.69 -2.15
C ALA A 73 -0.80 7.48 -1.55
N THR A 74 0.37 6.86 -1.46
CA THR A 74 1.57 7.53 -0.93
C THR A 74 2.01 8.66 -1.85
N THR A 75 1.92 8.47 -3.17
CA THR A 75 2.25 9.51 -4.13
C THR A 75 1.33 10.72 -3.96
N ILE A 76 0.02 10.48 -3.79
CA ILE A 76 -0.95 11.56 -3.55
C ILE A 76 -0.61 12.30 -2.25
N VAL A 77 -0.33 11.57 -1.18
CA VAL A 77 0.06 12.17 0.09
C VAL A 77 1.34 12.99 -0.06
N GLY A 78 2.31 12.46 -0.80
CA GLY A 78 3.57 13.17 -1.07
C GLY A 78 3.34 14.48 -1.81
N MET A 79 2.40 14.49 -2.78
CA MET A 79 2.07 15.72 -3.51
C MET A 79 1.47 16.79 -2.60
N TYR A 80 0.56 16.41 -1.72
CA TYR A 80 -0.15 17.38 -0.88
C TYR A 80 0.61 17.74 0.38
N LYS A 81 1.18 16.75 1.08
CA LYS A 81 1.79 16.98 2.37
C LYS A 81 3.27 17.35 2.28
N PHE A 82 3.99 16.71 1.38
CA PHE A 82 5.44 16.92 1.23
C PHE A 82 5.78 17.74 0.00
N LYS A 83 4.79 18.19 -0.77
CA LYS A 83 4.95 19.01 -1.97
C LYS A 83 5.86 18.38 -3.00
N GLN A 84 5.82 17.05 -3.11
CA GLN A 84 6.60 16.28 -4.07
C GLN A 84 5.74 16.05 -5.31
N ILE A 85 6.10 16.68 -6.43
CA ILE A 85 5.34 16.56 -7.66
C ILE A 85 6.04 15.54 -8.57
N PRO A 86 5.35 14.45 -8.98
CA PRO A 86 5.96 13.46 -9.86
C PRO A 86 6.21 14.03 -11.25
N ASP A 87 7.33 13.65 -11.86
CA ASP A 87 7.63 14.01 -13.24
C ASP A 87 6.90 13.07 -14.21
N LEU A 88 7.11 13.32 -15.51
CA LEU A 88 6.44 12.52 -16.55
C LEU A 88 6.81 11.04 -16.46
N TYR A 89 8.08 10.72 -16.22
CA TYR A 89 8.53 9.33 -16.14
C TYR A 89 7.91 8.61 -14.96
N THR A 90 7.80 9.28 -13.82
CA THR A 90 7.15 8.72 -12.64
C THR A 90 5.67 8.47 -12.91
N MET A 91 4.98 9.38 -13.59
CA MET A 91 3.57 9.20 -13.90
C MET A 91 3.35 8.05 -14.87
N ILE A 92 4.23 7.87 -15.86
CA ILE A 92 4.16 6.72 -16.77
C ILE A 92 4.35 5.42 -15.99
N GLY A 93 5.34 5.36 -15.10
CA GLY A 93 5.58 4.19 -14.27
C GLY A 93 4.40 3.86 -13.37
N LEU A 94 3.79 4.88 -12.75
CA LEU A 94 2.61 4.69 -11.91
C LEU A 94 1.43 4.16 -12.72
N ALA A 95 1.25 4.66 -13.94
CA ALA A 95 0.19 4.17 -14.82
C ALA A 95 0.40 2.69 -15.16
N LEU A 96 1.64 2.27 -15.40
CA LEU A 96 1.96 0.87 -15.65
C LEU A 96 1.70 -0.01 -14.44
N ILE A 97 1.98 0.49 -13.25
CA ILE A 97 1.69 -0.23 -12.00
C ILE A 97 0.18 -0.43 -11.84
N ILE A 98 -0.60 0.61 -12.09
CA ILE A 98 -2.06 0.54 -12.02
C ILE A 98 -2.58 -0.49 -13.03
N ALA A 99 -2.08 -0.45 -14.27
CA ALA A 99 -2.48 -1.41 -15.30
C ALA A 99 -2.14 -2.83 -14.87
N GLY A 100 -0.94 -3.05 -14.31
CA GLY A 100 -0.53 -4.36 -13.83
C GLY A 100 -1.42 -4.87 -12.69
N VAL A 101 -1.77 -4.01 -11.75
CA VAL A 101 -2.68 -4.37 -10.65
C VAL A 101 -4.05 -4.78 -11.18
N LEU A 102 -4.59 -4.03 -12.14
CA LEU A 102 -5.88 -4.35 -12.75
C LEU A 102 -5.83 -5.70 -13.47
N ILE A 103 -4.77 -5.95 -14.22
CA ILE A 103 -4.62 -7.22 -14.95
C ILE A 103 -4.56 -8.38 -13.95
N VAL A 104 -3.77 -8.26 -12.90
CA VAL A 104 -3.61 -9.32 -11.91
C VAL A 104 -4.94 -9.62 -11.21
N ASN A 105 -5.71 -8.60 -10.88
CA ASN A 105 -6.97 -8.80 -10.16
C ASN A 105 -8.10 -9.29 -11.05
N LEU A 106 -8.14 -8.87 -12.31
CA LEU A 106 -9.24 -9.23 -13.21
C LEU A 106 -8.97 -10.50 -13.98
N LEU A 107 -7.73 -10.75 -14.39
CA LEU A 107 -7.37 -11.85 -15.27
C LEU A 107 -6.42 -12.86 -14.65
N GLY A 108 -5.72 -12.48 -13.57
CA GLY A 108 -4.72 -13.34 -12.98
C GLY A 108 -5.32 -14.49 -12.20
N LYS A 109 -4.63 -15.63 -12.26
CA LYS A 109 -4.94 -16.82 -11.48
C LYS A 109 -3.64 -17.33 -10.87
N ALA A 110 -3.55 -17.27 -9.53
CA ALA A 110 -2.42 -17.84 -8.82
C ALA A 110 -2.88 -19.12 -8.13
N ASN A 111 -2.27 -20.22 -8.50
CA ASN A 111 -2.57 -21.52 -7.90
C ASN A 111 -1.56 -21.86 -6.84
#